data_b77a3ac9c7d3b602e9277497db224edd
#
_entry.id   b77a3ac9c7d3b602e9277497db224edd
#
_cell.length_a   1.000
_cell.length_b   1.000
_cell.length_c   1.000
_cell.angle_alpha   90.00
_cell.angle_beta   90.00
_cell.angle_gamma   90.00
#
_symmetry.space_group_name_H-M   'P 1'
#
loop_
_entity.id
_entity.type
_entity.pdbx_description
1 polymer ?
#
loop_
_entity_poly.entity_id
_entity_poly.type
_entity_poly.pdbx_seq_one_letter_code
_entity_poly.pdbx_strand_id
1 'polypeptide(L)'
;MRIRTKYLLILISLVACLTAVVSIYQFTVTQRLNSEFQTRMLERFEASLTEAARSHAVSLSSLTADSLLEPLFFQDIDGVGNIVQPLLSREEIVALNVHGRDGRIFHNGSDELESFGDPASPVVAEVLEGKAPAVRMNGDMTIRIITPIVADGYVFGALDVVIDTTFVESEIAAMQSELVAASDDETR
;
A
#
# COMPACT_ATOMS: atom_id res chain seq x y z
N MET A 1 72.71 -19.03 -0.01
CA MET A 1 71.37 -19.02 0.54
C MET A 1 71.01 -20.49 0.92
N ARG A 2 70.78 -20.79 2.21
CA ARG A 2 70.59 -22.17 2.69
C ARG A 2 69.27 -22.72 2.17
N ILE A 3 69.24 -23.97 1.74
CA ILE A 3 68.12 -24.69 1.17
C ILE A 3 66.84 -24.50 2.05
N ARG A 4 67.01 -24.53 3.37
CA ARG A 4 65.94 -24.33 4.36
C ARG A 4 65.18 -22.99 4.20
N THR A 5 65.87 -21.90 3.83
CA THR A 5 65.26 -20.58 3.64
C THR A 5 64.36 -20.52 2.40
N LYS A 6 64.74 -21.25 1.34
CA LYS A 6 63.89 -21.35 0.12
C LYS A 6 62.60 -22.08 0.37
N TYR A 7 62.64 -23.19 1.07
CA TYR A 7 61.43 -23.96 1.43
C TYR A 7 60.50 -23.16 2.35
N LEU A 8 61.07 -22.40 3.31
CA LEU A 8 60.27 -21.54 4.21
C LEU A 8 59.56 -20.41 3.47
N LEU A 9 60.22 -19.78 2.51
CA LEU A 9 59.62 -18.75 1.66
C LEU A 9 58.48 -19.29 0.78
N ILE A 10 58.67 -20.49 0.21
CA ILE A 10 57.65 -21.13 -0.61
C ILE A 10 56.40 -21.48 0.27
N LEU A 11 56.62 -21.98 1.48
CA LEU A 11 55.53 -22.32 2.40
C LEU A 11 54.75 -21.06 2.80
N ILE A 12 55.43 -19.96 3.15
CA ILE A 12 54.79 -18.70 3.52
C ILE A 12 54.00 -18.15 2.34
N SER A 13 54.55 -18.18 1.11
CA SER A 13 53.86 -17.72 -0.09
C SER A 13 52.60 -18.54 -0.38
N LEU A 14 52.68 -19.87 -0.17
CA LEU A 14 51.52 -20.75 -0.39
C LEU A 14 50.41 -20.47 0.63
N VAL A 15 50.76 -20.28 1.91
CA VAL A 15 49.77 -19.95 2.96
C VAL A 15 49.16 -18.60 2.70
N ALA A 16 49.95 -17.57 2.31
CA ALA A 16 49.45 -16.26 1.97
C ALA A 16 48.52 -16.26 0.75
N CYS A 17 48.81 -17.06 -0.27
CA CYS A 17 47.95 -17.23 -1.43
C CYS A 17 46.61 -17.94 -1.02
N LEU A 18 46.66 -18.95 -0.20
CA LEU A 18 45.49 -19.69 0.27
C LEU A 18 44.56 -18.77 1.11
N THR A 19 45.13 -18.00 2.02
CA THR A 19 44.35 -17.03 2.84
C THR A 19 43.74 -15.92 1.98
N ALA A 20 44.45 -15.43 0.97
CA ALA A 20 43.90 -14.43 0.04
C ALA A 20 42.69 -14.99 -0.74
N VAL A 21 42.79 -16.23 -1.26
CA VAL A 21 41.68 -16.86 -1.99
C VAL A 21 40.48 -17.07 -1.08
N VAL A 22 40.67 -17.52 0.14
CA VAL A 22 39.57 -17.72 1.12
C VAL A 22 38.93 -16.38 1.47
N SER A 23 39.71 -15.32 1.68
CA SER A 23 39.20 -13.99 2.00
C SER A 23 38.37 -13.42 0.84
N ILE A 24 38.84 -13.55 -0.40
CA ILE A 24 38.10 -13.10 -1.58
C ILE A 24 36.78 -13.88 -1.71
N TYR A 25 36.80 -15.19 -1.50
CA TYR A 25 35.60 -16.01 -1.56
C TYR A 25 34.60 -15.60 -0.49
N GLN A 26 35.02 -15.46 0.77
CA GLN A 26 34.15 -15.00 1.86
C GLN A 26 33.56 -13.64 1.59
N PHE A 27 34.36 -12.67 1.11
CA PHE A 27 33.89 -11.35 0.76
C PHE A 27 32.81 -11.39 -0.31
N THR A 28 33.01 -12.17 -1.38
CA THR A 28 32.05 -12.30 -2.47
C THR A 28 30.74 -12.95 -2.03
N VAL A 29 30.82 -13.98 -1.19
CA VAL A 29 29.63 -14.65 -0.66
C VAL A 29 28.87 -13.75 0.29
N THR A 30 29.55 -13.02 1.16
CA THR A 30 28.91 -12.08 2.10
C THR A 30 28.21 -10.95 1.36
N GLN A 31 28.82 -10.38 0.33
CA GLN A 31 28.19 -9.33 -0.48
C GLN A 31 26.93 -9.84 -1.19
N ARG A 32 26.96 -11.04 -1.79
CA ARG A 32 25.78 -11.62 -2.45
C ARG A 32 24.64 -11.87 -1.46
N LEU A 33 24.94 -12.43 -0.30
CA LEU A 33 23.94 -12.69 0.72
C LEU A 33 23.31 -11.39 1.24
N ASN A 34 24.14 -10.35 1.43
CA ASN A 34 23.65 -9.07 1.92
C ASN A 34 22.73 -8.39 0.88
N SER A 35 23.09 -8.41 -0.40
CA SER A 35 22.25 -7.82 -1.47
C SER A 35 20.92 -8.58 -1.65
N GLU A 36 20.95 -9.91 -1.62
CA GLU A 36 19.71 -10.71 -1.69
C GLU A 36 18.82 -10.48 -0.47
N PHE A 37 19.41 -10.35 0.71
CA PHE A 37 18.66 -10.07 1.93
C PHE A 37 17.99 -8.68 1.87
N GLN A 38 18.71 -7.64 1.44
CA GLN A 38 18.17 -6.29 1.29
C GLN A 38 17.01 -6.26 0.29
N THR A 39 17.15 -6.89 -0.87
CA THR A 39 16.08 -6.95 -1.88
C THR A 39 14.82 -7.63 -1.32
N ARG A 40 14.97 -8.79 -0.69
CA ARG A 40 13.83 -9.51 -0.09
C ARG A 40 13.19 -8.76 1.09
N MET A 41 13.98 -7.99 1.84
CA MET A 41 13.46 -7.16 2.91
C MET A 41 12.60 -6.02 2.36
N LEU A 42 13.07 -5.34 1.29
CA LEU A 42 12.31 -4.29 0.62
C LEU A 42 11.01 -4.81 0.02
N GLU A 43 11.05 -5.93 -0.70
CA GLU A 43 9.83 -6.54 -1.27
C GLU A 43 8.79 -6.90 -0.19
N ARG A 44 9.24 -7.43 0.95
CA ARG A 44 8.34 -7.76 2.07
C ARG A 44 7.79 -6.52 2.76
N PHE A 45 8.60 -5.48 2.86
CA PHE A 45 8.19 -4.22 3.47
C PHE A 45 7.16 -3.51 2.60
N GLU A 46 7.39 -3.44 1.28
CA GLU A 46 6.44 -2.92 0.31
C GLU A 46 5.10 -3.66 0.38
N ALA A 47 5.12 -4.98 0.36
CA ALA A 47 3.91 -5.79 0.49
C ALA A 47 3.19 -5.55 1.83
N SER A 48 3.94 -5.38 2.92
CA SER A 48 3.38 -5.10 4.25
C SER A 48 2.74 -3.72 4.34
N LEU A 49 3.38 -2.68 3.77
CA LEU A 49 2.83 -1.32 3.74
C LEU A 49 1.57 -1.25 2.88
N THR A 50 1.60 -1.86 1.70
CA THR A 50 0.44 -1.92 0.81
C THR A 50 -0.73 -2.63 1.48
N GLU A 51 -0.51 -3.74 2.16
CA GLU A 51 -1.57 -4.45 2.87
C GLU A 51 -2.07 -3.67 4.10
N ALA A 52 -1.18 -2.97 4.82
CA ALA A 52 -1.57 -2.09 5.92
C ALA A 52 -2.43 -0.91 5.42
N ALA A 53 -2.03 -0.26 4.33
CA ALA A 53 -2.79 0.80 3.70
C ALA A 53 -4.18 0.31 3.24
N ARG A 54 -4.22 -0.85 2.59
CA ARG A 54 -5.47 -1.50 2.17
C ARG A 54 -6.38 -1.81 3.36
N SER A 55 -5.84 -2.38 4.42
CA SER A 55 -6.61 -2.73 5.63
C SER A 55 -7.16 -1.47 6.31
N HIS A 56 -6.35 -0.41 6.40
CA HIS A 56 -6.79 0.88 6.93
C HIS A 56 -7.92 1.47 6.11
N ALA A 57 -7.78 1.47 4.79
CA ALA A 57 -8.76 1.99 3.84
C ALA A 57 -10.09 1.23 3.92
N VAL A 58 -10.05 -0.11 4.01
CA VAL A 58 -11.25 -0.95 4.19
C VAL A 58 -11.93 -0.65 5.52
N SER A 59 -11.17 -0.50 6.59
CA SER A 59 -11.71 -0.17 7.92
C SER A 59 -12.38 1.21 7.93
N LEU A 60 -11.73 2.21 7.35
CA LEU A 60 -12.29 3.56 7.21
C LEU A 60 -13.59 3.53 6.42
N SER A 61 -13.60 2.86 5.27
CA SER A 61 -14.79 2.74 4.41
C SER A 61 -15.94 2.02 5.13
N SER A 62 -15.65 0.97 5.89
CA SER A 62 -16.68 0.24 6.66
C SER A 62 -17.29 1.09 7.76
N LEU A 63 -16.46 1.78 8.58
CA LEU A 63 -16.95 2.66 9.63
C LEU A 63 -17.78 3.83 9.07
N THR A 64 -17.36 4.37 7.94
CA THR A 64 -18.11 5.43 7.27
C THR A 64 -19.44 4.91 6.72
N ALA A 65 -19.44 3.73 6.10
CA ALA A 65 -20.66 3.10 5.60
C ALA A 65 -21.70 2.86 6.70
N ASP A 66 -21.24 2.42 7.88
CA ASP A 66 -22.12 2.23 9.05
C ASP A 66 -22.73 3.57 9.51
N SER A 67 -21.94 4.64 9.48
CA SER A 67 -22.41 6.00 9.86
C SER A 67 -23.39 6.59 8.86
N LEU A 68 -23.34 6.18 7.59
CA LEU A 68 -24.22 6.65 6.53
C LEU A 68 -25.59 5.96 6.51
N LEU A 69 -25.77 4.89 7.27
CA LEU A 69 -27.02 4.12 7.27
C LEU A 69 -28.24 4.96 7.61
N GLU A 70 -28.19 5.70 8.72
CA GLU A 70 -29.30 6.51 9.21
C GLU A 70 -29.66 7.65 8.24
N PRO A 71 -28.71 8.51 7.80
CA PRO A 71 -29.06 9.58 6.87
C PRO A 71 -29.54 9.07 5.50
N LEU A 72 -29.00 7.96 5.00
CA LEU A 72 -29.50 7.35 3.76
C LEU A 72 -30.92 6.79 3.91
N PHE A 73 -31.20 6.16 5.04
CA PHE A 73 -32.55 5.66 5.32
C PHE A 73 -33.59 6.76 5.30
N PHE A 74 -33.29 7.93 5.86
CA PHE A 74 -34.17 9.11 5.87
C PHE A 74 -34.05 9.99 4.63
N GLN A 75 -33.18 9.64 3.67
CA GLN A 75 -32.86 10.45 2.49
C GLN A 75 -32.39 11.88 2.85
N ASP A 76 -31.66 11.99 3.95
CA ASP A 76 -31.10 13.23 4.47
C ASP A 76 -29.78 13.56 3.76
N ILE A 77 -29.86 14.39 2.71
CA ILE A 77 -28.71 14.80 1.89
C ILE A 77 -27.69 15.58 2.73
N ASP A 78 -28.17 16.47 3.59
CA ASP A 78 -27.29 17.29 4.46
C ASP A 78 -26.59 16.41 5.50
N GLY A 79 -27.32 15.45 6.06
CA GLY A 79 -26.76 14.47 6.98
C GLY A 79 -25.66 13.61 6.35
N VAL A 80 -25.86 13.18 5.10
CA VAL A 80 -24.80 12.48 4.33
C VAL A 80 -23.62 13.41 4.09
N GLY A 81 -23.87 14.66 3.65
CA GLY A 81 -22.84 15.67 3.42
C GLY A 81 -21.96 15.89 4.64
N ASN A 82 -22.56 16.05 5.81
CA ASN A 82 -21.85 16.28 7.08
C ASN A 82 -20.90 15.14 7.44
N ILE A 83 -21.17 13.91 6.99
CA ILE A 83 -20.31 12.75 7.22
C ILE A 83 -19.19 12.68 6.19
N VAL A 84 -19.48 12.93 4.90
CA VAL A 84 -18.51 12.66 3.82
C VAL A 84 -17.59 13.83 3.50
N GLN A 85 -18.04 15.08 3.69
CA GLN A 85 -17.22 16.28 3.44
C GLN A 85 -15.91 16.31 4.25
N PRO A 86 -15.90 16.01 5.55
CA PRO A 86 -14.66 15.97 6.32
C PRO A 86 -13.68 14.89 5.82
N LEU A 87 -14.17 13.83 5.19
CA LEU A 87 -13.33 12.79 4.62
C LEU A 87 -12.63 13.26 3.35
N LEU A 88 -13.34 13.98 2.47
CA LEU A 88 -12.75 14.57 1.26
C LEU A 88 -11.68 15.63 1.57
N SER A 89 -11.66 16.18 2.78
CA SER A 89 -10.61 17.11 3.20
C SER A 89 -9.29 16.41 3.53
N ARG A 90 -9.25 15.09 3.55
CA ARG A 90 -8.05 14.30 3.78
C ARG A 90 -7.27 14.14 2.49
N GLU A 91 -5.96 14.35 2.55
CA GLU A 91 -5.07 14.30 1.38
C GLU A 91 -5.07 12.93 0.69
N GLU A 92 -5.29 11.87 1.45
CA GLU A 92 -5.31 10.51 0.93
C GLU A 92 -6.60 10.16 0.15
N ILE A 93 -7.70 10.95 0.27
CA ILE A 93 -8.97 10.66 -0.41
C ILE A 93 -9.07 11.44 -1.71
N VAL A 94 -8.95 10.73 -2.83
CA VAL A 94 -9.01 11.31 -4.18
C VAL A 94 -10.46 11.59 -4.62
N ALA A 95 -11.36 10.66 -4.30
CA ALA A 95 -12.77 10.76 -4.63
C ALA A 95 -13.62 9.96 -3.65
N LEU A 96 -14.84 10.44 -3.42
CA LEU A 96 -15.83 9.75 -2.60
C LEU A 96 -17.21 9.97 -3.21
N ASN A 97 -17.95 8.87 -3.38
CA ASN A 97 -19.34 8.91 -3.80
C ASN A 97 -20.19 8.04 -2.89
N VAL A 98 -21.34 8.52 -2.51
CA VAL A 98 -22.39 7.76 -1.85
C VAL A 98 -23.47 7.45 -2.87
N HIS A 99 -23.76 6.18 -3.06
CA HIS A 99 -24.80 5.72 -3.98
C HIS A 99 -26.05 5.30 -3.21
N GLY A 100 -27.19 5.68 -3.74
CA GLY A 100 -28.47 5.18 -3.26
C GLY A 100 -28.71 3.71 -3.65
N ARG A 101 -29.81 3.15 -3.15
CA ARG A 101 -30.21 1.77 -3.45
C ARG A 101 -30.46 1.51 -4.94
N ASP A 102 -30.83 2.55 -5.68
CA ASP A 102 -31.07 2.50 -7.13
C ASP A 102 -29.77 2.54 -7.97
N GLY A 103 -28.60 2.58 -7.31
CA GLY A 103 -27.31 2.66 -7.95
C GLY A 103 -26.97 4.05 -8.49
N ARG A 104 -27.72 5.10 -8.15
CA ARG A 104 -27.40 6.48 -8.55
C ARG A 104 -26.61 7.17 -7.47
N ILE A 105 -25.80 8.15 -7.86
CA ILE A 105 -25.06 8.98 -6.92
C ILE A 105 -26.08 9.82 -6.12
N PHE A 106 -26.05 9.61 -4.81
CA PHE A 106 -26.85 10.35 -3.84
C PHE A 106 -26.07 11.56 -3.30
N HIS A 107 -24.74 11.44 -3.13
CA HIS A 107 -23.86 12.51 -2.69
C HIS A 107 -22.43 12.24 -3.14
N ASN A 108 -21.71 13.25 -3.61
CA ASN A 108 -20.32 13.14 -4.04
C ASN A 108 -19.33 13.86 -3.11
N GLY A 109 -19.80 14.29 -1.94
CA GLY A 109 -19.03 15.03 -0.95
C GLY A 109 -18.81 16.51 -1.27
N SER A 110 -19.22 17.01 -2.46
CA SER A 110 -19.16 18.43 -2.80
C SER A 110 -20.45 19.15 -2.42
N ASP A 111 -20.35 20.46 -2.14
CA ASP A 111 -21.51 21.30 -1.84
C ASP A 111 -22.44 21.48 -3.05
N GLU A 112 -21.90 21.38 -4.25
CA GLU A 112 -22.63 21.69 -5.50
C GLU A 112 -23.45 20.49 -6.01
N LEU A 113 -23.23 19.27 -5.50
CA LEU A 113 -23.93 18.03 -5.88
C LEU A 113 -23.98 17.80 -7.41
N GLU A 114 -22.93 18.20 -8.13
CA GLU A 114 -22.89 18.19 -9.60
C GLU A 114 -23.21 16.80 -10.20
N SER A 115 -22.84 15.73 -9.51
CA SER A 115 -23.06 14.34 -9.96
C SER A 115 -24.32 13.71 -9.38
N PHE A 116 -25.19 14.46 -8.71
CA PHE A 116 -26.41 13.91 -8.12
C PHE A 116 -27.29 13.24 -9.16
N GLY A 117 -27.67 11.99 -8.93
CA GLY A 117 -28.52 11.22 -9.84
C GLY A 117 -27.78 10.54 -11.00
N ASP A 118 -26.48 10.76 -11.15
CA ASP A 118 -25.69 10.05 -12.17
C ASP A 118 -25.65 8.54 -11.90
N PRO A 119 -25.64 7.71 -12.94
CA PRO A 119 -25.62 6.27 -12.79
C PRO A 119 -24.28 5.79 -12.23
N ALA A 120 -24.31 4.81 -11.34
CA ALA A 120 -23.13 4.16 -10.81
C ALA A 120 -22.36 3.36 -11.88
N SER A 121 -21.08 3.11 -11.59
CA SER A 121 -20.29 2.17 -12.37
C SER A 121 -20.79 0.73 -12.20
N PRO A 122 -20.53 -0.17 -13.17
CA PRO A 122 -20.96 -1.58 -13.08
C PRO A 122 -20.48 -2.28 -11.79
N VAL A 123 -19.31 -1.91 -11.27
CA VAL A 123 -18.76 -2.51 -10.03
C VAL A 123 -19.62 -2.14 -8.81
N VAL A 124 -20.16 -0.93 -8.76
CA VAL A 124 -21.08 -0.53 -7.69
C VAL A 124 -22.37 -1.35 -7.77
N ALA A 125 -22.88 -1.57 -8.98
CA ALA A 125 -24.07 -2.41 -9.16
C ALA A 125 -23.84 -3.85 -8.66
N GLU A 126 -22.67 -4.45 -8.97
CA GLU A 126 -22.29 -5.77 -8.43
C GLU A 126 -22.29 -5.79 -6.90
N VAL A 127 -21.75 -4.74 -6.27
CA VAL A 127 -21.69 -4.65 -4.79
C VAL A 127 -23.09 -4.50 -4.18
N LEU A 128 -23.97 -3.71 -4.80
CA LEU A 128 -25.34 -3.56 -4.35
C LEU A 128 -26.12 -4.87 -4.43
N GLU A 129 -25.92 -5.66 -5.48
CA GLU A 129 -26.54 -6.96 -5.65
C GLU A 129 -25.93 -8.03 -4.72
N GLY A 130 -24.59 -8.07 -4.68
CA GLY A 130 -23.83 -9.10 -3.95
C GLY A 130 -23.76 -8.88 -2.45
N LYS A 131 -24.09 -7.68 -1.95
CA LYS A 131 -24.02 -7.27 -0.53
C LYS A 131 -22.63 -7.48 0.11
N ALA A 132 -21.60 -7.51 -0.70
CA ALA A 132 -20.22 -7.71 -0.27
C ALA A 132 -19.33 -6.56 -0.76
N PRO A 133 -18.35 -6.11 0.06
CA PRO A 133 -17.45 -5.05 -0.36
C PRO A 133 -16.55 -5.50 -1.51
N ALA A 134 -16.26 -4.59 -2.41
CA ALA A 134 -15.29 -4.78 -3.48
C ALA A 134 -14.08 -3.87 -3.26
N VAL A 135 -12.88 -4.43 -3.42
CA VAL A 135 -11.62 -3.69 -3.37
C VAL A 135 -10.93 -3.88 -4.71
N ARG A 136 -10.59 -2.79 -5.37
CA ARG A 136 -9.90 -2.76 -6.66
C ARG A 136 -8.64 -1.90 -6.55
N MET A 137 -7.51 -2.44 -6.94
CA MET A 137 -6.29 -1.64 -7.14
C MET A 137 -6.28 -1.16 -8.59
N ASN A 138 -6.13 0.14 -8.79
CA ASN A 138 -5.93 0.74 -10.10
C ASN A 138 -4.43 0.87 -10.38
N GLY A 139 -4.06 0.91 -11.65
CA GLY A 139 -2.65 1.02 -12.05
C GLY A 139 -2.01 2.40 -11.81
N ASP A 140 -2.77 3.35 -11.25
CA ASP A 140 -2.39 4.73 -10.95
C ASP A 140 -2.12 4.97 -9.46
N MET A 141 -1.72 3.93 -8.73
CA MET A 141 -1.43 3.99 -7.29
C MET A 141 -2.65 4.39 -6.44
N THR A 142 -3.84 4.06 -6.90
CA THR A 142 -5.06 4.26 -6.13
C THR A 142 -5.72 2.93 -5.76
N ILE A 143 -6.36 2.91 -4.60
CA ILE A 143 -7.23 1.82 -4.16
C ILE A 143 -8.66 2.33 -4.18
N ARG A 144 -9.51 1.68 -4.97
CA ARG A 144 -10.95 1.93 -4.95
C ARG A 144 -11.64 0.88 -4.08
N ILE A 145 -12.41 1.35 -3.12
CA ILE A 145 -13.16 0.51 -2.18
C ILE A 145 -14.63 0.86 -2.29
N ILE A 146 -15.45 -0.15 -2.55
CA ILE A 146 -16.89 0.00 -2.61
C ILE A 146 -17.47 -0.86 -1.48
N THR A 147 -18.09 -0.22 -0.51
CA THR A 147 -18.66 -0.86 0.68
C THR A 147 -20.17 -0.73 0.64
N PRO A 148 -20.93 -1.82 0.66
CA PRO A 148 -22.38 -1.76 0.71
C PRO A 148 -22.83 -1.27 2.10
N ILE A 149 -23.86 -0.43 2.13
CA ILE A 149 -24.49 0.07 3.35
C ILE A 149 -25.70 -0.83 3.60
N VAL A 150 -25.57 -1.72 4.60
CA VAL A 150 -26.53 -2.81 4.82
C VAL A 150 -27.00 -2.79 6.27
N ALA A 151 -28.31 -2.95 6.47
CA ALA A 151 -28.88 -3.23 7.78
C ALA A 151 -29.99 -4.29 7.66
N ASP A 152 -30.04 -5.23 8.59
CA ASP A 152 -31.04 -6.31 8.65
C ASP A 152 -31.18 -7.10 7.33
N GLY A 153 -30.05 -7.24 6.59
CA GLY A 153 -30.00 -7.92 5.30
C GLY A 153 -30.53 -7.12 4.11
N TYR A 154 -30.93 -5.87 4.30
CA TYR A 154 -31.33 -4.94 3.25
C TYR A 154 -30.19 -4.00 2.88
N VAL A 155 -30.04 -3.74 1.57
CA VAL A 155 -29.06 -2.76 1.06
C VAL A 155 -29.76 -1.40 0.94
N PHE A 156 -29.18 -0.39 1.55
CA PHE A 156 -29.66 1.01 1.49
C PHE A 156 -28.87 1.84 0.48
N GLY A 157 -27.65 1.41 0.17
CA GLY A 157 -26.78 2.09 -0.76
C GLY A 157 -25.38 1.49 -0.75
N ALA A 158 -24.42 2.24 -1.30
CA ALA A 158 -23.01 1.89 -1.25
C ALA A 158 -22.16 3.14 -1.11
N LEU A 159 -21.07 3.03 -0.36
CA LEU A 159 -20.01 4.01 -0.28
C LEU A 159 -18.88 3.59 -1.22
N ASP A 160 -18.50 4.47 -2.13
CA ASP A 160 -17.43 4.29 -3.11
C ASP A 160 -16.32 5.31 -2.82
N VAL A 161 -15.17 4.84 -2.37
CA VAL A 161 -14.03 5.67 -1.99
C VAL A 161 -12.82 5.30 -2.83
N VAL A 162 -12.13 6.32 -3.34
CA VAL A 162 -10.84 6.19 -4.02
C VAL A 162 -9.76 6.81 -3.14
N ILE A 163 -8.77 6.03 -2.76
CA ILE A 163 -7.68 6.42 -1.87
C ILE A 163 -6.36 6.39 -2.63
N ASP A 164 -5.57 7.44 -2.51
CA ASP A 164 -4.21 7.52 -3.00
C ASP A 164 -3.28 6.72 -2.10
N THR A 165 -2.41 5.93 -2.71
CA THR A 165 -1.39 5.13 -2.02
C THR A 165 0.04 5.58 -2.33
N THR A 166 0.22 6.74 -2.96
CA THR A 166 1.56 7.27 -3.30
C THR A 166 2.44 7.50 -2.07
N PHE A 167 1.84 7.70 -0.88
CA PHE A 167 2.61 7.77 0.36
C PHE A 167 3.40 6.48 0.64
N VAL A 168 2.90 5.32 0.21
CA VAL A 168 3.60 4.03 0.34
C VAL A 168 4.89 4.05 -0.47
N GLU A 169 4.84 4.57 -1.70
CA GLU A 169 6.05 4.71 -2.54
C GLU A 169 7.07 5.67 -1.93
N SER A 170 6.60 6.79 -1.37
CA SER A 170 7.49 7.77 -0.74
C SER A 170 8.22 7.19 0.48
N GLU A 171 7.55 6.37 1.27
CA GLU A 171 8.15 5.67 2.42
C GLU A 171 9.16 4.61 1.97
N ILE A 172 8.84 3.85 0.91
CA ILE A 172 9.76 2.88 0.30
C ILE A 172 11.00 3.58 -0.26
N ALA A 173 10.83 4.69 -0.97
CA ALA A 173 11.93 5.47 -1.53
C ALA A 173 12.84 6.06 -0.42
N ALA A 174 12.27 6.53 0.68
CA ALA A 174 13.01 7.00 1.85
C ALA A 174 13.86 5.87 2.45
N MET A 175 13.27 4.70 2.68
CA MET A 175 13.99 3.53 3.19
C MET A 175 15.09 3.05 2.25
N GLN A 176 14.86 3.03 0.95
CA GLN A 176 15.89 2.70 -0.04
C GLN A 176 17.09 3.65 0.04
N SER A 177 16.83 4.96 0.19
CA SER A 177 17.88 5.96 0.32
C SER A 177 18.71 5.78 1.60
N GLU A 178 18.09 5.42 2.72
CA GLU A 178 18.77 5.11 3.97
C GLU A 178 19.65 3.86 3.86
N LEU A 179 19.15 2.80 3.22
CA LEU A 179 19.93 1.57 3.01
C LEU A 179 21.15 1.80 2.12
N VAL A 180 21.03 2.62 1.07
CA VAL A 180 22.17 2.99 0.21
C VAL A 180 23.17 3.81 1.00
N ALA A 181 22.74 4.79 1.79
CA ALA A 181 23.62 5.62 2.61
C ALA A 181 24.38 4.79 3.67
N ALA A 182 23.71 3.83 4.32
CA ALA A 182 24.34 2.93 5.28
C ALA A 182 25.38 2.00 4.63
N SER A 183 25.13 1.55 3.39
CA SER A 183 26.08 0.72 2.63
C SER A 183 27.36 1.47 2.23
N ASP A 184 27.24 2.76 1.93
CA ASP A 184 28.38 3.60 1.54
C ASP A 184 29.30 3.96 2.74
N ASP A 185 28.75 3.99 3.96
CA ASP A 185 29.51 4.31 5.18
C ASP A 185 30.32 3.09 5.68
N GLU A 186 29.88 1.87 5.41
CA GLU A 186 30.64 0.63 5.72
C GLU A 186 31.83 0.40 4.78
N THR A 187 31.93 1.11 3.66
CA THR A 187 33.02 0.97 2.67
C THR A 187 34.13 2.02 2.82
N ARG A 188 34.03 2.91 3.79
CA ARG A 188 35.08 3.92 4.14
C ARG A 188 35.87 3.51 5.35
#